data_ecbf21d8cb55ffe7bf7075412a682ea9
#
_entry.id   ecbf21d8cb55ffe7bf7075412a682ea9
#
_cell.length_a   1.000
_cell.length_b   1.000
_cell.length_c   1.000
_cell.angle_alpha   90.00
_cell.angle_beta   90.00
_cell.angle_gamma   90.00
#
_symmetry.space_group_name_H-M   'P 1'
#
loop_
_entity.id
_entity.type
_entity.pdbx_description
1 polymer ?
#
loop_
_entity_poly.entity_id
_entity_poly.type
_entity_poly.pdbx_seq_one_letter_code
_entity_poly.pdbx_strand_id
1 'polypeptide(L)'
;LLRLIDESVSVGINRQDSRSMPHLRPCCDDPCLESKGLRSREIRTSIGLLDFGCRHLRCVNCRKTQVPLVNFLKLDRYQKKTVELEQIVSEVITDQSYRRTSQHLKIIGNIEIPKSTAHDWIKATPCDAVAQQQEFEFAQILPDGTGYKKRPKAPGASNRGELKVMIGVDDKGDTFPMGVWSDKSWAEIGTAILDPEDAAKRARPLADDLVVDGEPGMVEGLEHLADGVQRCHWHLARDLGYSMWKDEAPLRERKMKSKQLSQLIAIELPKGSVDEISDQDKAKLLERCDKVEGELDKFIEDLDAKGYGVAANYVSNAKRH
;
A
#
# COMPACT_ATOMS: atom_id res chain seq x y z
N LEU A 1 36.70 0.36 9.91
CA LEU A 1 36.72 -0.22 8.56
C LEU A 1 36.17 0.76 7.52
N LEU A 2 34.99 1.37 7.75
CA LEU A 2 34.36 2.32 6.83
C LEU A 2 35.22 3.57 6.55
N ARG A 3 35.88 4.13 7.58
CA ARG A 3 36.85 5.24 7.41
C ARG A 3 38.04 4.87 6.55
N LEU A 4 38.58 3.66 6.69
CA LEU A 4 39.71 3.16 5.89
C LEU A 4 39.33 2.95 4.41
N ILE A 5 38.12 2.45 4.15
CA ILE A 5 37.60 2.32 2.78
C ILE A 5 37.36 3.70 2.16
N ASP A 6 36.78 4.62 2.93
CA ASP A 6 36.51 6.00 2.54
C ASP A 6 37.79 6.74 2.18
N GLU A 7 38.80 6.69 3.06
CA GLU A 7 40.12 7.34 2.84
C GLU A 7 40.84 6.72 1.62
N SER A 8 40.86 5.39 1.45
CA SER A 8 41.57 4.77 0.34
C SER A 8 40.91 5.03 -1.01
N VAL A 9 39.59 4.99 -1.11
CA VAL A 9 38.85 5.26 -2.36
C VAL A 9 38.90 6.75 -2.69
N SER A 10 38.68 7.64 -1.74
CA SER A 10 38.70 9.08 -1.99
C SER A 10 40.09 9.60 -2.32
N VAL A 11 41.11 9.09 -1.64
CA VAL A 11 42.53 9.46 -1.90
C VAL A 11 42.98 8.90 -3.24
N GLY A 12 42.63 7.65 -3.58
CA GLY A 12 42.98 7.07 -4.88
C GLY A 12 42.38 7.83 -6.05
N ILE A 13 41.09 8.14 -6.02
CA ILE A 13 40.41 8.89 -7.09
C ILE A 13 40.84 10.36 -7.14
N ASN A 14 41.05 10.99 -6.00
CA ASN A 14 41.48 12.41 -5.94
C ASN A 14 42.94 12.63 -6.34
N ARG A 15 43.80 11.60 -6.31
CA ARG A 15 45.20 11.65 -6.70
C ARG A 15 45.45 11.33 -8.17
N GLN A 16 44.53 10.68 -8.88
CA GLN A 16 44.70 10.37 -10.29
C GLN A 16 44.83 11.66 -11.12
N ASP A 17 45.73 11.60 -12.11
CA ASP A 17 45.94 12.72 -13.02
C ASP A 17 44.66 12.99 -13.83
N SER A 18 44.31 14.26 -13.99
CA SER A 18 43.04 14.69 -14.59
C SER A 18 42.84 14.18 -16.02
N ARG A 19 43.90 13.73 -16.70
CA ARG A 19 43.83 13.21 -18.07
C ARG A 19 43.49 11.72 -18.18
N SER A 20 43.60 10.96 -17.08
CA SER A 20 43.41 9.50 -17.06
C SER A 20 42.23 9.02 -16.19
N MET A 21 41.39 9.92 -15.70
CA MET A 21 40.27 9.55 -14.84
C MET A 21 39.12 8.90 -15.63
N PRO A 22 38.83 7.61 -15.47
CA PRO A 22 37.80 6.92 -16.24
C PRO A 22 36.36 7.42 -15.94
N HIS A 23 36.18 8.24 -14.91
CA HIS A 23 34.89 8.76 -14.47
C HIS A 23 34.67 10.24 -14.83
N LEU A 24 35.59 10.83 -15.59
CA LEU A 24 35.40 12.15 -16.16
C LEU A 24 34.60 12.05 -17.46
N ARG A 25 33.50 12.77 -17.51
CA ARG A 25 32.71 12.88 -18.74
C ARG A 25 33.27 14.04 -19.58
N PRO A 26 33.39 13.88 -20.91
CA PRO A 26 33.74 14.99 -21.77
C PRO A 26 32.74 16.14 -21.56
N CYS A 27 33.23 17.31 -21.16
CA CYS A 27 32.37 18.47 -20.93
C CYS A 27 32.30 19.42 -22.11
N CYS A 28 33.29 19.32 -23.03
CA CYS A 28 33.41 20.04 -24.30
C CYS A 28 34.46 19.32 -25.17
N ASP A 29 34.67 19.79 -26.39
CA ASP A 29 35.58 19.18 -27.39
C ASP A 29 37.04 19.20 -26.94
N ASP A 30 37.45 20.22 -26.15
CA ASP A 30 38.80 20.36 -25.60
C ASP A 30 38.71 20.62 -24.08
N PRO A 31 38.56 19.58 -23.26
CA PRO A 31 38.42 19.74 -21.80
C PRO A 31 39.76 20.04 -21.12
N CYS A 32 39.93 21.24 -20.61
CA CYS A 32 41.03 21.64 -19.76
C CYS A 32 40.54 21.78 -18.31
N LEU A 33 40.86 20.82 -17.43
CA LEU A 33 40.33 20.71 -16.07
C LEU A 33 41.33 21.25 -15.02
N GLU A 34 40.90 22.22 -14.23
CA GLU A 34 41.61 22.76 -13.08
C GLU A 34 40.97 22.32 -11.77
N SER A 35 41.79 22.02 -10.77
CA SER A 35 41.30 21.70 -9.43
C SER A 35 40.78 22.97 -8.73
N LYS A 36 39.56 22.90 -8.20
CA LYS A 36 38.95 23.93 -7.34
C LYS A 36 38.93 23.53 -5.86
N GLY A 37 39.80 22.59 -5.48
CA GLY A 37 39.97 22.11 -4.12
C GLY A 37 39.07 20.94 -3.76
N LEU A 38 39.20 20.53 -2.49
CA LEU A 38 38.39 19.47 -1.85
C LEU A 38 37.24 20.11 -1.11
N ARG A 39 36.06 19.46 -1.18
CA ARG A 39 34.90 19.83 -0.37
C ARG A 39 34.37 18.57 0.31
N SER A 40 34.02 18.67 1.59
CA SER A 40 33.38 17.58 2.31
C SER A 40 31.96 17.32 1.77
N ARG A 41 31.58 16.06 1.73
CA ARG A 41 30.24 15.59 1.39
C ARG A 41 29.84 14.46 2.34
N GLU A 42 28.69 14.62 2.94
CA GLU A 42 28.08 13.62 3.82
C GLU A 42 26.98 12.87 3.09
N ILE A 43 26.95 11.54 3.23
CA ILE A 43 25.88 10.68 2.73
C ILE A 43 25.48 9.70 3.83
N ARG A 44 24.18 9.62 4.10
CA ARG A 44 23.61 8.58 4.96
C ARG A 44 23.45 7.30 4.20
N THR A 45 23.96 6.21 4.76
CA THR A 45 23.90 4.86 4.20
C THR A 45 23.27 3.90 5.19
N SER A 46 22.98 2.68 4.74
CA SER A 46 22.47 1.58 5.59
C SER A 46 23.46 1.16 6.71
N ILE A 47 24.71 1.59 6.63
CA ILE A 47 25.78 1.26 7.58
C ILE A 47 26.27 2.48 8.37
N GLY A 48 25.61 3.62 8.23
CA GLY A 48 25.93 4.86 8.94
C GLY A 48 26.17 6.07 8.05
N LEU A 49 26.71 7.13 8.64
CA LEU A 49 27.06 8.36 7.95
C LEU A 49 28.47 8.23 7.35
N LEU A 50 28.58 8.42 6.05
CA LEU A 50 29.84 8.54 5.33
C LEU A 50 30.16 10.03 5.11
N ASP A 51 31.32 10.47 5.55
CA ASP A 51 31.86 11.80 5.26
C ASP A 51 33.16 11.64 4.47
N PHE A 52 33.19 12.19 3.27
CA PHE A 52 34.36 12.06 2.38
C PHE A 52 34.65 13.34 1.61
N GLY A 53 35.95 13.56 1.33
CA GLY A 53 36.42 14.68 0.55
C GLY A 53 36.20 14.47 -0.97
N CYS A 54 35.46 15.34 -1.62
CA CYS A 54 35.28 15.35 -3.05
C CYS A 54 36.14 16.41 -3.73
N ARG A 55 36.99 16.04 -4.67
CA ARG A 55 37.72 16.99 -5.50
C ARG A 55 36.78 17.58 -6.54
N HIS A 56 36.69 18.89 -6.58
CA HIS A 56 35.98 19.65 -7.57
C HIS A 56 36.90 20.05 -8.70
N LEU A 57 36.58 19.71 -9.94
CA LEU A 57 37.28 20.09 -11.14
C LEU A 57 36.43 21.05 -11.94
N ARG A 58 37.03 22.11 -12.48
CA ARG A 58 36.33 23.05 -13.37
C ARG A 58 37.06 23.12 -14.70
N CYS A 59 36.31 22.98 -15.80
CA CYS A 59 36.88 23.18 -17.11
C CYS A 59 37.11 24.69 -17.37
N VAL A 60 38.32 25.04 -17.80
CA VAL A 60 38.66 26.42 -18.16
C VAL A 60 37.88 26.89 -19.36
N ASN A 61 37.75 26.02 -20.37
CA ASN A 61 37.12 26.36 -21.66
C ASN A 61 35.59 26.50 -21.52
N CYS A 62 34.89 25.50 -21.04
CA CYS A 62 33.41 25.54 -20.95
C CYS A 62 32.86 25.91 -19.57
N ARG A 63 33.72 26.08 -18.56
CA ARG A 63 33.42 26.44 -17.15
C ARG A 63 32.53 25.42 -16.39
N LYS A 64 32.19 24.27 -16.98
CA LYS A 64 31.45 23.21 -16.29
C LYS A 64 32.27 22.60 -15.19
N THR A 65 31.60 22.29 -14.07
CA THR A 65 32.23 21.63 -12.90
C THR A 65 31.93 20.15 -12.91
N GLN A 66 32.94 19.35 -12.60
CA GLN A 66 32.83 17.89 -12.43
C GLN A 66 33.38 17.47 -11.06
N VAL A 67 32.83 16.40 -10.52
CA VAL A 67 33.27 15.80 -9.26
C VAL A 67 33.45 14.30 -9.51
N PRO A 68 34.70 13.86 -9.80
CA PRO A 68 34.97 12.49 -10.23
C PRO A 68 34.45 11.42 -9.28
N LEU A 69 34.64 11.60 -7.98
CA LEU A 69 34.19 10.66 -6.95
C LEU A 69 32.64 10.51 -6.94
N VAL A 70 31.92 11.59 -7.13
CA VAL A 70 30.44 11.57 -7.22
C VAL A 70 29.99 10.82 -8.45
N ASN A 71 30.67 11.01 -9.59
CA ASN A 71 30.37 10.28 -10.82
C ASN A 71 30.70 8.77 -10.68
N PHE A 72 31.82 8.44 -10.01
CA PHE A 72 32.20 7.05 -9.72
C PHE A 72 31.17 6.34 -8.85
N LEU A 73 30.74 6.98 -7.78
CA LEU A 73 29.73 6.47 -6.85
C LEU A 73 28.30 6.52 -7.42
N LYS A 74 28.13 7.04 -8.64
CA LYS A 74 26.82 7.23 -9.29
C LYS A 74 25.81 8.00 -8.41
N LEU A 75 26.31 9.00 -7.69
CA LEU A 75 25.48 9.81 -6.80
C LEU A 75 24.92 11.03 -7.54
N ASP A 76 23.67 11.37 -7.24
CA ASP A 76 23.07 12.59 -7.72
C ASP A 76 23.66 13.84 -7.05
N ARG A 77 23.55 14.99 -7.72
CA ARG A 77 24.21 16.23 -7.33
C ARG A 77 23.99 16.64 -5.87
N TYR A 78 22.80 16.43 -5.34
CA TYR A 78 22.40 16.80 -3.98
C TYR A 78 21.94 15.63 -3.13
N GLN A 79 22.20 14.42 -3.57
CA GLN A 79 21.80 13.21 -2.84
C GLN A 79 22.51 13.17 -1.49
N LYS A 80 21.72 13.00 -0.41
CA LYS A 80 22.18 12.93 0.98
C LYS A 80 21.91 11.56 1.62
N LYS A 81 21.36 10.63 0.88
CA LYS A 81 21.01 9.26 1.32
C LYS A 81 21.24 8.28 0.20
N THR A 82 21.49 7.01 0.53
CA THR A 82 21.47 5.94 -0.47
C THR A 82 20.06 5.40 -0.68
N VAL A 83 19.83 4.74 -1.81
CA VAL A 83 18.53 4.12 -2.14
C VAL A 83 18.22 2.98 -1.16
N GLU A 84 19.23 2.18 -0.81
CA GLU A 84 19.07 1.08 0.14
C GLU A 84 18.63 1.56 1.52
N LEU A 85 19.17 2.70 1.99
CA LEU A 85 18.73 3.27 3.26
C LEU A 85 17.27 3.72 3.20
N GLU A 86 16.87 4.31 2.08
CA GLU A 86 15.47 4.72 1.88
C GLU A 86 14.53 3.53 1.87
N GLN A 87 14.90 2.44 1.19
CA GLN A 87 14.15 1.19 1.17
C GLN A 87 14.03 0.58 2.58
N ILE A 88 15.13 0.49 3.34
CA ILE A 88 15.10 0.00 4.73
C ILE A 88 14.18 0.86 5.60
N VAL A 89 14.24 2.19 5.47
CA VAL A 89 13.36 3.08 6.24
C VAL A 89 11.91 2.89 5.86
N SER A 90 11.60 2.72 4.58
CA SER A 90 10.25 2.46 4.08
C SER A 90 9.70 1.15 4.63
N GLU A 91 10.48 0.09 4.58
CA GLU A 91 10.12 -1.22 5.11
C GLU A 91 9.83 -1.19 6.61
N VAL A 92 10.74 -0.62 7.38
CA VAL A 92 10.60 -0.54 8.85
C VAL A 92 9.41 0.31 9.29
N ILE A 93 9.03 1.34 8.51
CA ILE A 93 7.89 2.21 8.82
C ILE A 93 6.55 1.50 8.61
N THR A 94 6.46 0.49 7.77
CA THR A 94 5.21 -0.26 7.58
C THR A 94 4.72 -0.89 8.88
N ASP A 95 5.64 -1.34 9.74
CA ASP A 95 5.33 -2.07 10.97
C ASP A 95 5.33 -1.18 12.23
N GLN A 96 5.82 0.04 12.15
CA GLN A 96 5.98 0.88 13.34
C GLN A 96 5.92 2.38 13.06
N SER A 97 5.70 3.16 14.13
CA SER A 97 5.65 4.63 14.02
C SER A 97 7.00 5.24 13.63
N TYR A 98 7.01 6.38 12.93
CA TYR A 98 8.20 7.14 12.57
C TYR A 98 9.18 7.39 13.73
N ARG A 99 8.66 7.61 14.95
CA ARG A 99 9.48 7.79 16.15
C ARG A 99 10.21 6.50 16.52
N ARG A 100 9.50 5.36 16.46
CA ARG A 100 10.07 4.07 16.81
C ARG A 100 11.07 3.61 15.76
N THR A 101 10.78 3.86 14.48
CA THR A 101 11.71 3.65 13.37
C THR A 101 13.03 4.41 13.60
N SER A 102 12.98 5.71 13.90
CA SER A 102 14.19 6.51 14.22
C SER A 102 14.99 5.91 15.37
N GLN A 103 14.33 5.45 16.43
CA GLN A 103 14.98 4.82 17.58
C GLN A 103 15.64 3.49 17.23
N HIS A 104 14.94 2.63 16.48
CA HIS A 104 15.46 1.32 16.07
C HIS A 104 16.66 1.46 15.13
N LEU A 105 16.59 2.32 14.14
CA LEU A 105 17.71 2.57 13.22
C LEU A 105 18.96 3.09 13.97
N LYS A 106 18.76 3.93 14.99
CA LYS A 106 19.86 4.37 15.84
C LYS A 106 20.48 3.23 16.65
N ILE A 107 19.66 2.35 17.24
CA ILE A 107 20.13 1.23 18.07
C ILE A 107 20.82 0.15 17.22
N ILE A 108 20.22 -0.24 16.09
CA ILE A 108 20.68 -1.36 15.28
C ILE A 108 21.88 -0.97 14.39
N GLY A 109 21.79 0.18 13.73
CA GLY A 109 22.74 0.59 12.69
C GLY A 109 23.55 1.86 13.01
N ASN A 110 23.37 2.46 14.21
CA ASN A 110 23.89 3.78 14.52
C ASN A 110 23.52 4.84 13.46
N ILE A 111 22.33 4.70 12.86
CA ILE A 111 21.83 5.55 11.78
C ILE A 111 20.91 6.59 12.39
N GLU A 112 21.34 7.83 12.41
CA GLU A 112 20.54 8.94 12.93
C GLU A 112 19.67 9.55 11.82
N ILE A 113 18.37 9.22 11.83
CA ILE A 113 17.36 9.81 10.97
C ILE A 113 16.26 10.41 11.83
N PRO A 114 16.08 11.74 11.81
CA PRO A 114 14.95 12.37 12.50
C PRO A 114 13.62 11.84 11.97
N LYS A 115 12.62 11.72 12.84
CA LYS A 115 11.27 11.27 12.47
C LYS A 115 10.63 12.10 11.34
N SER A 116 10.91 13.42 11.29
CA SER A 116 10.44 14.30 10.23
C SER A 116 11.08 13.96 8.88
N THR A 117 12.39 13.66 8.88
CA THR A 117 13.11 13.27 7.66
C THR A 117 12.58 11.93 7.12
N ALA A 118 12.34 10.95 7.99
CA ALA A 118 11.73 9.67 7.59
C ALA A 118 10.32 9.88 6.99
N HIS A 119 9.49 10.71 7.64
CA HIS A 119 8.19 11.09 7.12
C HIS A 119 8.27 11.79 5.74
N ASP A 120 9.20 12.72 5.56
CA ASP A 120 9.37 13.45 4.30
C ASP A 120 9.84 12.52 3.18
N TRP A 121 10.68 11.53 3.48
CA TRP A 121 11.10 10.52 2.50
C TRP A 121 9.90 9.68 2.02
N ILE A 122 9.10 9.17 2.95
CA ILE A 122 7.90 8.39 2.58
C ILE A 122 6.92 9.23 1.74
N LYS A 123 6.72 10.51 2.12
CA LYS A 123 5.85 11.40 1.31
C LYS A 123 6.39 11.68 -0.09
N ALA A 124 7.69 11.63 -0.27
CA ALA A 124 8.34 11.85 -1.56
C ALA A 124 8.43 10.57 -2.41
N THR A 125 8.15 9.39 -1.84
CA THR A 125 8.14 8.13 -2.58
C THR A 125 6.96 8.15 -3.56
N PRO A 126 7.20 8.00 -4.88
CA PRO A 126 6.11 7.91 -5.85
C PRO A 126 5.23 6.69 -5.55
N CYS A 127 3.93 6.88 -5.58
CA CYS A 127 2.97 5.78 -5.48
C CYS A 127 2.42 5.52 -6.89
N ASP A 128 3.19 4.86 -7.73
CA ASP A 128 2.81 4.54 -9.11
C ASP A 128 2.00 3.22 -9.20
N ALA A 129 1.53 2.71 -8.06
CA ALA A 129 0.83 1.44 -7.97
C ALA A 129 -0.40 1.35 -8.91
N VAL A 130 -1.08 2.47 -9.15
CA VAL A 130 -2.30 2.50 -9.98
C VAL A 130 -2.01 2.37 -11.46
N ALA A 131 -0.91 2.95 -11.97
CA ALA A 131 -0.62 2.97 -13.41
C ALA A 131 -0.18 1.60 -13.97
N GLN A 132 0.39 0.73 -13.14
CA GLN A 132 0.88 -0.59 -13.57
C GLN A 132 -0.19 -1.68 -13.51
N GLN A 133 -1.31 -1.45 -12.84
CA GLN A 133 -2.31 -2.48 -12.51
C GLN A 133 -3.44 -2.63 -13.54
N GLN A 134 -3.54 -1.74 -14.52
CA GLN A 134 -4.56 -1.82 -15.57
C GLN A 134 -4.38 -3.01 -16.53
N GLU A 135 -3.23 -3.67 -16.49
CA GLU A 135 -2.94 -4.89 -17.28
C GLU A 135 -3.20 -6.20 -16.51
N PHE A 136 -3.48 -6.12 -15.19
CA PHE A 136 -3.74 -7.30 -14.38
C PHE A 136 -5.22 -7.70 -14.43
N GLU A 137 -5.46 -8.99 -14.52
CA GLU A 137 -6.75 -9.63 -14.23
C GLU A 137 -6.66 -10.16 -12.80
N PHE A 138 -7.62 -9.80 -11.95
CA PHE A 138 -7.68 -10.26 -10.57
C PHE A 138 -8.84 -11.25 -10.40
N ALA A 139 -8.68 -12.25 -9.55
CA ALA A 139 -9.80 -13.05 -9.08
C ALA A 139 -10.72 -12.21 -8.19
N GLN A 140 -10.12 -11.35 -7.34
CA GLN A 140 -10.90 -10.52 -6.42
C GLN A 140 -10.31 -9.13 -6.25
N ILE A 141 -11.20 -8.14 -6.05
CA ILE A 141 -10.85 -6.80 -5.55
C ILE A 141 -11.45 -6.64 -4.17
N LEU A 142 -10.59 -6.23 -3.21
CA LEU A 142 -10.94 -6.05 -1.79
C LEU A 142 -10.81 -4.57 -1.41
N PRO A 143 -11.89 -3.77 -1.47
CA PRO A 143 -11.92 -2.41 -0.93
C PRO A 143 -12.20 -2.44 0.57
N ASP A 144 -11.53 -1.57 1.33
CA ASP A 144 -11.80 -1.36 2.75
C ASP A 144 -11.60 0.12 3.13
N GLY A 145 -12.40 0.60 4.07
CA GLY A 145 -12.37 1.96 4.56
C GLY A 145 -12.12 2.02 6.07
N THR A 146 -11.25 2.92 6.51
CA THR A 146 -11.01 3.15 7.93
C THR A 146 -11.00 4.62 8.28
N GLY A 147 -11.69 4.96 9.37
CA GLY A 147 -11.70 6.30 9.91
C GLY A 147 -10.43 6.61 10.70
N TYR A 148 -9.87 7.79 10.52
CA TYR A 148 -8.74 8.27 11.32
C TYR A 148 -8.98 9.67 11.89
N LYS A 149 -8.22 10.01 12.95
CA LYS A 149 -8.23 11.37 13.52
C LYS A 149 -7.19 12.22 12.82
N LYS A 150 -7.60 13.33 12.24
CA LYS A 150 -6.72 14.33 11.64
C LYS A 150 -6.70 15.63 12.45
N ARG A 151 -5.61 16.40 12.35
CA ARG A 151 -5.58 17.74 12.94
C ARG A 151 -6.50 18.66 12.11
N PRO A 152 -7.49 19.33 12.72
CA PRO A 152 -8.36 20.25 12.00
C PRO A 152 -7.53 21.38 11.39
N LYS A 153 -7.84 21.75 10.15
CA LYS A 153 -7.14 22.83 9.41
C LYS A 153 -7.61 24.22 9.86
N ALA A 154 -8.80 24.33 10.46
CA ALA A 154 -9.40 25.54 10.96
C ALA A 154 -10.30 25.26 12.18
N PRO A 155 -10.60 26.26 13.03
CA PRO A 155 -11.59 26.11 14.09
C PRO A 155 -12.94 25.65 13.53
N GLY A 156 -13.55 24.62 14.12
CA GLY A 156 -14.82 24.04 13.67
C GLY A 156 -14.71 23.04 12.50
N ALA A 157 -13.54 22.87 11.89
CA ALA A 157 -13.35 21.86 10.86
C ALA A 157 -13.35 20.44 11.47
N SER A 158 -13.82 19.45 10.69
CA SER A 158 -13.82 18.07 11.13
C SER A 158 -12.40 17.60 11.48
N ASN A 159 -12.28 16.92 12.61
CA ASN A 159 -11.05 16.23 13.03
C ASN A 159 -11.04 14.75 12.60
N ARG A 160 -12.02 14.32 11.82
CA ARG A 160 -12.11 12.95 11.27
C ARG A 160 -11.75 12.97 9.79
N GLY A 161 -10.98 12.01 9.37
CA GLY A 161 -10.71 11.68 7.99
C GLY A 161 -11.00 10.22 7.74
N GLU A 162 -11.07 9.85 6.49
CA GLU A 162 -11.25 8.49 6.04
C GLU A 162 -10.09 8.10 5.13
N LEU A 163 -9.56 6.91 5.35
CA LEU A 163 -8.55 6.29 4.52
C LEU A 163 -9.20 5.09 3.84
N LYS A 164 -9.14 5.03 2.53
CA LYS A 164 -9.66 3.94 1.72
C LYS A 164 -8.50 3.23 1.05
N VAL A 165 -8.54 1.91 1.08
CA VAL A 165 -7.50 1.03 0.53
C VAL A 165 -8.16 0.05 -0.41
N MET A 166 -7.50 -0.28 -1.51
CA MET A 166 -7.91 -1.37 -2.39
C MET A 166 -6.75 -2.32 -2.63
N ILE A 167 -7.06 -3.60 -2.60
CA ILE A 167 -6.13 -4.71 -2.85
C ILE A 167 -6.74 -5.59 -3.93
N GLY A 168 -5.96 -5.92 -4.95
CA GLY A 168 -6.26 -6.98 -5.91
C GLY A 168 -5.69 -8.30 -5.43
N VAL A 169 -6.38 -9.41 -5.68
CA VAL A 169 -5.92 -10.77 -5.41
C VAL A 169 -5.98 -11.55 -6.72
N ASP A 170 -4.90 -12.20 -7.11
CA ASP A 170 -4.86 -13.03 -8.31
C ASP A 170 -5.37 -14.46 -8.05
N ASP A 171 -5.44 -15.28 -9.09
CA ASP A 171 -5.88 -16.68 -9.01
C ASP A 171 -5.00 -17.57 -8.11
N LYS A 172 -3.78 -17.13 -7.82
CA LYS A 172 -2.85 -17.84 -6.94
C LYS A 172 -2.99 -17.43 -5.48
N GLY A 173 -3.77 -16.37 -5.19
CA GLY A 173 -3.93 -15.77 -3.89
C GLY A 173 -2.84 -14.74 -3.54
N ASP A 174 -2.02 -14.34 -4.50
CA ASP A 174 -1.05 -13.26 -4.31
C ASP A 174 -1.78 -11.92 -4.25
N THR A 175 -1.35 -11.05 -3.35
CA THR A 175 -2.01 -9.77 -3.07
C THR A 175 -1.23 -8.59 -3.64
N PHE A 176 -1.94 -7.68 -4.30
CA PHE A 176 -1.38 -6.50 -4.97
C PHE A 176 -2.07 -5.23 -4.45
N PRO A 177 -1.33 -4.25 -3.90
CA PRO A 177 -1.92 -2.98 -3.51
C PRO A 177 -2.34 -2.19 -4.76
N MET A 178 -3.63 -1.92 -4.90
CA MET A 178 -4.16 -1.11 -6.01
C MET A 178 -4.08 0.38 -5.71
N GLY A 179 -4.16 0.77 -4.44
CA GLY A 179 -3.99 2.15 -4.03
C GLY A 179 -4.50 2.45 -2.63
N VAL A 180 -4.17 3.68 -2.19
CA VAL A 180 -4.60 4.23 -0.90
C VAL A 180 -5.05 5.67 -1.11
N TRP A 181 -6.26 6.00 -0.68
CA TRP A 181 -6.85 7.32 -0.87
C TRP A 181 -7.33 7.91 0.46
N SER A 182 -7.13 9.19 0.63
CA SER A 182 -7.60 9.94 1.80
C SER A 182 -8.75 10.84 1.42
N ASP A 183 -9.85 10.74 2.17
CA ASP A 183 -11.02 11.59 2.03
C ASP A 183 -11.64 11.61 0.60
N LYS A 184 -11.55 10.51 -0.15
CA LYS A 184 -12.15 10.32 -1.47
C LYS A 184 -13.41 9.46 -1.38
N SER A 185 -14.39 9.71 -2.25
CA SER A 185 -15.54 8.81 -2.42
C SER A 185 -15.16 7.55 -3.21
N TRP A 186 -15.93 6.48 -3.06
CA TRP A 186 -15.72 5.26 -3.84
C TRP A 186 -15.89 5.49 -5.34
N ALA A 187 -16.82 6.35 -5.74
CA ALA A 187 -17.00 6.72 -7.15
C ALA A 187 -15.76 7.43 -7.73
N GLU A 188 -15.15 8.38 -6.98
CA GLU A 188 -13.90 9.03 -7.41
C GLU A 188 -12.75 8.03 -7.51
N ILE A 189 -12.69 7.03 -6.63
CA ILE A 189 -11.67 5.99 -6.64
C ILE A 189 -11.87 5.06 -7.81
N GLY A 190 -13.10 4.56 -8.03
CA GLY A 190 -13.43 3.69 -9.13
C GLY A 190 -13.08 4.34 -10.49
N THR A 191 -13.50 5.57 -10.70
CA THR A 191 -13.16 6.33 -11.92
C THR A 191 -11.64 6.55 -12.07
N ALA A 192 -10.91 6.76 -10.97
CA ALA A 192 -9.46 6.94 -11.03
C ALA A 192 -8.71 5.63 -11.39
N ILE A 193 -9.26 4.47 -11.05
CA ILE A 193 -8.69 3.16 -11.41
C ILE A 193 -9.03 2.83 -12.85
N LEU A 194 -10.29 2.91 -13.21
CA LEU A 194 -10.80 2.63 -14.55
C LEU A 194 -12.07 3.45 -14.76
N ASP A 195 -12.07 4.32 -15.77
CA ASP A 195 -13.26 5.07 -16.13
C ASP A 195 -14.38 4.10 -16.56
N PRO A 196 -15.64 4.28 -16.10
CA PRO A 196 -16.76 3.40 -16.46
C PRO A 196 -16.98 3.28 -17.97
N GLU A 197 -16.73 4.34 -18.76
CA GLU A 197 -16.84 4.29 -20.23
C GLU A 197 -15.74 3.40 -20.84
N ASP A 198 -14.55 3.39 -20.26
CA ASP A 198 -13.45 2.53 -20.70
C ASP A 198 -13.63 1.10 -20.19
N ALA A 199 -14.19 0.91 -18.99
CA ALA A 199 -14.60 -0.39 -18.48
C ALA A 199 -15.60 -1.08 -19.43
N ALA A 200 -16.60 -0.35 -19.91
CA ALA A 200 -17.60 -0.87 -20.86
C ALA A 200 -17.02 -1.29 -22.22
N LYS A 201 -15.85 -0.82 -22.60
CA LYS A 201 -15.15 -1.20 -23.84
C LYS A 201 -14.23 -2.40 -23.67
N ARG A 202 -13.95 -2.84 -22.45
CA ARG A 202 -13.10 -4.00 -22.18
C ARG A 202 -13.84 -5.28 -22.48
N ALA A 203 -13.10 -6.29 -22.93
CA ALA A 203 -13.65 -7.64 -23.15
C ALA A 203 -13.96 -8.35 -21.82
N ARG A 204 -13.27 -7.96 -20.75
CA ARG A 204 -13.48 -8.47 -19.38
C ARG A 204 -13.24 -7.32 -18.39
N PRO A 205 -13.89 -7.34 -17.21
CA PRO A 205 -13.60 -6.42 -16.13
C PRO A 205 -12.19 -6.64 -15.56
N LEU A 206 -11.81 -5.85 -14.55
CA LEU A 206 -10.50 -5.99 -13.89
C LEU A 206 -10.46 -7.20 -12.94
N ALA A 207 -11.62 -7.63 -12.44
CA ALA A 207 -11.71 -8.76 -11.51
C ALA A 207 -12.98 -9.58 -11.78
N ASP A 208 -12.96 -10.84 -11.34
CA ASP A 208 -14.16 -11.67 -11.32
C ASP A 208 -15.12 -11.19 -10.22
N ASP A 209 -14.62 -10.91 -9.01
CA ASP A 209 -15.43 -10.50 -7.87
C ASP A 209 -14.93 -9.24 -7.15
N LEU A 210 -15.87 -8.40 -6.73
CA LEU A 210 -15.68 -7.27 -5.82
C LEU A 210 -16.21 -7.64 -4.43
N VAL A 211 -15.33 -7.79 -3.44
CA VAL A 211 -15.71 -8.18 -2.07
C VAL A 211 -15.87 -6.97 -1.18
N VAL A 212 -17.11 -6.60 -0.87
CA VAL A 212 -17.48 -5.34 -0.19
C VAL A 212 -17.91 -5.53 1.27
N ASP A 213 -17.63 -4.55 2.13
CA ASP A 213 -18.06 -4.53 3.53
C ASP A 213 -19.51 -4.05 3.73
N GLY A 214 -20.10 -3.46 2.69
CA GLY A 214 -21.46 -2.90 2.67
C GLY A 214 -21.55 -1.45 3.08
N GLU A 215 -20.46 -0.72 3.02
CA GLU A 215 -20.50 0.75 3.10
C GLU A 215 -21.37 1.29 1.95
N PRO A 216 -22.29 2.24 2.24
CA PRO A 216 -23.10 2.86 1.19
C PRO A 216 -22.23 3.51 0.11
N GLY A 217 -22.60 3.32 -1.15
CA GLY A 217 -21.88 3.86 -2.31
C GLY A 217 -20.62 3.08 -2.71
N MET A 218 -20.22 2.02 -1.98
CA MET A 218 -19.08 1.20 -2.37
C MET A 218 -19.41 0.37 -3.61
N VAL A 219 -20.53 -0.31 -3.63
CA VAL A 219 -20.98 -1.08 -4.79
C VAL A 219 -21.18 -0.15 -5.99
N GLU A 220 -22.00 0.90 -5.85
CA GLU A 220 -22.31 1.86 -6.92
C GLU A 220 -21.04 2.51 -7.52
N GLY A 221 -20.03 2.73 -6.68
CA GLY A 221 -18.77 3.36 -7.12
C GLY A 221 -17.77 2.42 -7.76
N LEU A 222 -17.86 1.10 -7.51
CA LEU A 222 -16.83 0.14 -7.87
C LEU A 222 -17.33 -1.05 -8.70
N GLU A 223 -18.66 -1.29 -8.83
CA GLU A 223 -19.22 -2.47 -9.52
C GLU A 223 -18.74 -2.62 -10.96
N HIS A 224 -18.39 -1.51 -11.64
CA HIS A 224 -17.86 -1.54 -13.01
C HIS A 224 -16.45 -2.16 -13.11
N LEU A 225 -15.78 -2.42 -11.98
CA LEU A 225 -14.45 -3.02 -11.93
C LEU A 225 -14.50 -4.57 -11.92
N ALA A 226 -15.65 -5.20 -11.65
CA ALA A 226 -15.77 -6.65 -11.51
C ALA A 226 -17.04 -7.20 -12.12
N ASP A 227 -17.06 -8.50 -12.44
CA ASP A 227 -18.24 -9.21 -12.97
C ASP A 227 -19.27 -9.48 -11.87
N GLY A 228 -18.81 -9.81 -10.67
CA GLY A 228 -19.64 -10.13 -9.51
C GLY A 228 -19.39 -9.20 -8.32
N VAL A 229 -20.38 -9.16 -7.40
CA VAL A 229 -20.25 -8.47 -6.12
C VAL A 229 -20.56 -9.44 -5.00
N GLN A 230 -19.65 -9.60 -4.06
CA GLN A 230 -19.78 -10.45 -2.89
C GLN A 230 -19.71 -9.64 -1.59
N ARG A 231 -20.58 -9.96 -0.63
CA ARG A 231 -20.48 -9.41 0.74
C ARG A 231 -19.35 -10.07 1.51
N CYS A 232 -18.49 -9.26 2.12
CA CYS A 232 -17.46 -9.74 3.01
C CYS A 232 -18.09 -10.44 4.24
N HIS A 233 -17.89 -11.74 4.38
CA HIS A 233 -18.45 -12.55 5.47
C HIS A 233 -18.00 -12.09 6.84
N TRP A 234 -16.76 -11.62 6.97
CA TRP A 234 -16.24 -11.10 8.24
C TRP A 234 -16.97 -9.82 8.67
N HIS A 235 -17.13 -8.86 7.75
CA HIS A 235 -17.84 -7.63 8.01
C HIS A 235 -19.33 -7.87 8.28
N LEU A 236 -19.95 -8.78 7.52
CA LEU A 236 -21.36 -9.12 7.67
C LEU A 236 -21.67 -9.58 9.11
N ALA A 237 -20.89 -10.52 9.65
CA ALA A 237 -21.08 -11.00 11.01
C ALA A 237 -20.73 -9.96 12.09
N ARG A 238 -19.67 -9.15 11.87
CA ARG A 238 -19.25 -8.07 12.78
C ARG A 238 -20.31 -7.00 12.90
N ASP A 239 -20.83 -6.51 11.78
CA ASP A 239 -21.67 -5.33 11.73
C ASP A 239 -23.16 -5.63 12.01
N LEU A 240 -23.54 -6.93 11.99
CA LEU A 240 -24.82 -7.36 12.53
C LEU A 240 -25.03 -6.87 13.99
N GLY A 241 -23.96 -6.93 14.81
CA GLY A 241 -24.04 -6.45 16.20
C GLY A 241 -24.36 -4.97 16.33
N TYR A 242 -23.96 -4.15 15.34
CA TYR A 242 -24.33 -2.73 15.27
C TYR A 242 -25.79 -2.53 14.82
N SER A 243 -26.25 -3.29 13.83
CA SER A 243 -27.65 -3.25 13.38
C SER A 243 -28.59 -3.68 14.50
N MET A 244 -28.28 -4.73 15.25
CA MET A 244 -29.02 -5.14 16.43
C MET A 244 -28.95 -4.12 17.59
N TRP A 245 -27.87 -3.33 17.68
CA TRP A 245 -27.83 -2.23 18.65
C TRP A 245 -28.82 -1.12 18.31
N LYS A 246 -29.05 -0.85 17.03
CA LYS A 246 -30.10 0.08 16.60
C LYS A 246 -31.52 -0.41 16.95
N ASP A 247 -31.69 -1.73 16.98
CA ASP A 247 -32.91 -2.40 17.44
C ASP A 247 -32.97 -2.54 18.98
N GLU A 248 -32.08 -1.87 19.71
CA GLU A 248 -31.99 -1.90 21.20
C GLU A 248 -31.75 -3.30 21.79
N ALA A 249 -31.26 -4.25 21.01
CA ALA A 249 -31.00 -5.62 21.46
C ALA A 249 -29.92 -5.66 22.56
N PRO A 250 -30.08 -6.51 23.60
CA PRO A 250 -29.11 -6.68 24.66
C PRO A 250 -27.73 -7.15 24.15
N LEU A 251 -26.64 -6.68 24.77
CA LEU A 251 -25.26 -7.01 24.34
C LEU A 251 -25.02 -8.52 24.23
N ARG A 252 -25.57 -9.32 25.17
CA ARG A 252 -25.45 -10.76 25.15
C ARG A 252 -26.04 -11.35 23.88
N GLU A 253 -27.22 -10.89 23.49
CA GLU A 253 -27.94 -11.38 22.32
C GLU A 253 -27.24 -10.96 21.03
N ARG A 254 -26.78 -9.70 20.96
CA ARG A 254 -25.95 -9.22 19.82
C ARG A 254 -24.74 -10.11 19.59
N LYS A 255 -23.96 -10.42 20.64
CA LYS A 255 -22.79 -11.31 20.53
C LYS A 255 -23.17 -12.73 20.11
N MET A 256 -24.26 -13.25 20.64
CA MET A 256 -24.74 -14.59 20.28
C MET A 256 -25.16 -14.65 18.81
N LYS A 257 -25.93 -13.69 18.32
CA LYS A 257 -26.40 -13.63 16.94
C LYS A 257 -25.27 -13.37 15.96
N SER A 258 -24.33 -12.48 16.25
CA SER A 258 -23.12 -12.31 15.41
C SER A 258 -22.32 -13.60 15.29
N LYS A 259 -22.12 -14.33 16.40
CA LYS A 259 -21.45 -15.62 16.37
C LYS A 259 -22.25 -16.66 15.56
N GLN A 260 -23.56 -16.71 15.75
CA GLN A 260 -24.44 -17.62 14.99
C GLN A 260 -24.34 -17.34 13.49
N LEU A 261 -24.43 -16.09 13.07
CA LEU A 261 -24.29 -15.71 11.66
C LEU A 261 -22.91 -16.09 11.12
N SER A 262 -21.83 -15.78 11.85
CA SER A 262 -20.47 -16.16 11.45
C SER A 262 -20.31 -17.68 11.23
N GLN A 263 -20.92 -18.50 12.09
CA GLN A 263 -20.90 -19.96 11.94
C GLN A 263 -21.75 -20.45 10.76
N LEU A 264 -22.87 -19.79 10.51
CA LEU A 264 -23.80 -20.14 9.45
C LEU A 264 -23.15 -19.92 8.07
N ILE A 265 -22.52 -18.75 7.86
CA ILE A 265 -21.88 -18.39 6.60
C ILE A 265 -20.47 -18.98 6.42
N ALA A 266 -19.91 -19.63 7.44
CA ALA A 266 -18.63 -20.31 7.32
C ALA A 266 -18.75 -21.51 6.37
N ILE A 267 -18.00 -21.44 5.26
CA ILE A 267 -17.87 -22.52 4.29
C ILE A 267 -16.41 -22.95 4.33
N GLU A 268 -16.17 -24.22 4.75
CA GLU A 268 -14.83 -24.78 4.73
C GLU A 268 -14.48 -25.21 3.29
N LEU A 269 -13.48 -24.59 2.73
CA LEU A 269 -12.96 -24.95 1.41
C LEU A 269 -12.03 -26.16 1.54
N PRO A 270 -12.05 -27.10 0.56
CA PRO A 270 -11.07 -28.17 0.47
C PRO A 270 -9.65 -27.61 0.42
N LYS A 271 -8.69 -28.37 0.96
CA LYS A 271 -7.26 -27.99 0.86
C LYS A 271 -6.78 -28.27 -0.56
N GLY A 272 -6.13 -27.30 -1.19
CA GLY A 272 -5.58 -27.38 -2.55
C GLY A 272 -5.96 -26.15 -3.38
N SER A 273 -5.50 -26.10 -4.64
CA SER A 273 -5.94 -25.08 -5.58
C SER A 273 -7.37 -25.35 -6.05
N VAL A 274 -8.08 -24.32 -6.49
CA VAL A 274 -9.47 -24.43 -6.99
C VAL A 274 -9.55 -25.41 -8.18
N ASP A 275 -8.51 -25.46 -9.01
CA ASP A 275 -8.41 -26.35 -10.17
C ASP A 275 -8.22 -27.83 -9.79
N GLU A 276 -7.77 -28.12 -8.56
CA GLU A 276 -7.56 -29.47 -8.03
C GLU A 276 -8.77 -30.01 -7.26
N ILE A 277 -9.83 -29.22 -7.08
CA ILE A 277 -11.03 -29.64 -6.38
C ILE A 277 -11.79 -30.67 -7.22
N SER A 278 -12.03 -31.87 -6.65
CA SER A 278 -12.80 -32.92 -7.33
C SER A 278 -14.24 -32.49 -7.61
N ASP A 279 -14.84 -33.05 -8.66
CA ASP A 279 -16.27 -32.80 -8.99
C ASP A 279 -17.20 -33.16 -7.82
N GLN A 280 -16.83 -34.17 -7.03
CA GLN A 280 -17.58 -34.57 -5.83
C GLN A 280 -17.50 -33.49 -4.72
N ASP A 281 -16.35 -32.86 -4.54
CA ASP A 281 -16.20 -31.79 -3.55
C ASP A 281 -16.85 -30.49 -4.03
N LYS A 282 -16.80 -30.20 -5.34
CA LYS A 282 -17.59 -29.10 -5.95
C LYS A 282 -19.08 -29.28 -5.70
N ALA A 283 -19.61 -30.50 -5.92
CA ALA A 283 -21.01 -30.79 -5.66
C ALA A 283 -21.40 -30.62 -4.18
N LYS A 284 -20.54 -31.05 -3.23
CA LYS A 284 -20.75 -30.82 -1.80
C LYS A 284 -20.71 -29.33 -1.42
N LEU A 285 -19.83 -28.56 -2.04
CA LEU A 285 -19.78 -27.12 -1.82
C LEU A 285 -21.06 -26.43 -2.29
N LEU A 286 -21.56 -26.77 -3.48
CA LEU A 286 -22.83 -26.24 -4.00
C LEU A 286 -24.01 -26.60 -3.10
N GLU A 287 -24.11 -27.88 -2.69
CA GLU A 287 -25.14 -28.30 -1.71
C GLU A 287 -25.03 -27.52 -0.39
N ARG A 288 -23.82 -27.23 0.08
CA ARG A 288 -23.61 -26.41 1.28
C ARG A 288 -24.04 -24.97 1.05
N CYS A 289 -23.78 -24.38 -0.11
CA CYS A 289 -24.22 -23.02 -0.46
C CYS A 289 -25.77 -22.94 -0.45
N ASP A 290 -26.46 -23.88 -1.10
CA ASP A 290 -27.92 -23.94 -1.13
C ASP A 290 -28.50 -24.06 0.29
N LYS A 291 -27.86 -24.89 1.13
CA LYS A 291 -28.26 -25.04 2.52
C LYS A 291 -28.06 -23.76 3.34
N VAL A 292 -26.94 -23.05 3.13
CA VAL A 292 -26.65 -21.76 3.80
C VAL A 292 -27.71 -20.74 3.42
N GLU A 293 -28.13 -20.69 2.18
CA GLU A 293 -29.18 -19.77 1.73
C GLU A 293 -30.49 -19.98 2.50
N GLY A 294 -30.97 -21.23 2.60
CA GLY A 294 -32.16 -21.55 3.37
C GLY A 294 -32.01 -21.34 4.89
N GLU A 295 -30.80 -21.52 5.43
CA GLU A 295 -30.49 -21.22 6.84
C GLU A 295 -30.48 -19.72 7.11
N LEU A 296 -30.01 -18.89 6.16
CA LEU A 296 -30.06 -17.44 6.22
C LEU A 296 -31.50 -16.92 6.27
N ASP A 297 -32.41 -17.48 5.45
CA ASP A 297 -33.82 -17.09 5.49
C ASP A 297 -34.43 -17.32 6.88
N LYS A 298 -34.21 -18.49 7.47
CA LYS A 298 -34.67 -18.79 8.84
C LYS A 298 -34.05 -17.88 9.86
N PHE A 299 -32.79 -17.48 9.68
CA PHE A 299 -32.11 -16.57 10.57
C PHE A 299 -32.69 -15.16 10.47
N ILE A 300 -33.05 -14.70 9.28
CA ILE A 300 -33.74 -13.42 9.05
C ILE A 300 -35.11 -13.41 9.70
N GLU A 301 -35.89 -14.48 9.50
CA GLU A 301 -37.22 -14.65 10.12
C GLU A 301 -37.12 -14.65 11.66
N ASP A 302 -36.13 -15.30 12.25
CA ASP A 302 -35.92 -15.31 13.72
C ASP A 302 -35.53 -13.91 14.26
N LEU A 303 -34.75 -13.12 13.50
CA LEU A 303 -34.46 -11.73 13.87
C LEU A 303 -35.73 -10.87 13.83
N ASP A 304 -36.52 -11.00 12.80
CA ASP A 304 -37.76 -10.22 12.62
C ASP A 304 -38.81 -10.58 13.66
N ALA A 305 -39.01 -11.87 13.93
CA ALA A 305 -39.91 -12.37 14.96
C ALA A 305 -39.56 -11.87 16.39
N LYS A 306 -38.28 -11.55 16.63
CA LYS A 306 -37.81 -10.95 17.88
C LYS A 306 -37.88 -9.41 17.91
N GLY A 307 -38.36 -8.79 16.85
CA GLY A 307 -38.46 -7.36 16.72
C GLY A 307 -37.16 -6.66 16.31
N TYR A 308 -36.16 -7.40 15.79
CA TYR A 308 -34.89 -6.86 15.31
C TYR A 308 -34.95 -6.54 13.80
N GLY A 309 -35.85 -5.64 13.42
CA GLY A 309 -36.15 -5.35 12.02
C GLY A 309 -34.97 -4.71 11.25
N VAL A 310 -34.19 -3.86 11.92
CA VAL A 310 -32.97 -3.26 11.28
C VAL A 310 -31.93 -4.36 10.99
N ALA A 311 -31.75 -5.28 11.94
CA ALA A 311 -30.81 -6.40 11.77
C ALA A 311 -31.30 -7.39 10.70
N ALA A 312 -32.61 -7.70 10.67
CA ALA A 312 -33.21 -8.57 9.65
C ALA A 312 -33.02 -7.96 8.24
N ASN A 313 -33.32 -6.69 8.06
CA ASN A 313 -33.09 -5.98 6.80
C ASN A 313 -31.61 -5.92 6.41
N TYR A 314 -30.71 -5.77 7.36
CA TYR A 314 -29.27 -5.77 7.10
C TYR A 314 -28.80 -7.09 6.50
N VAL A 315 -29.19 -8.23 7.09
CA VAL A 315 -28.84 -9.56 6.57
C VAL A 315 -29.54 -9.85 5.25
N SER A 316 -30.82 -9.48 5.09
CA SER A 316 -31.57 -9.64 3.85
C SER A 316 -30.96 -8.87 2.68
N ASN A 317 -30.47 -7.64 2.92
CA ASN A 317 -29.80 -6.86 1.88
C ASN A 317 -28.44 -7.49 1.51
N ALA A 318 -27.73 -8.04 2.48
CA ALA A 318 -26.45 -8.71 2.22
C ALA A 318 -26.60 -10.02 1.41
N LYS A 319 -27.73 -10.72 1.55
CA LYS A 319 -28.04 -11.96 0.81
C LYS A 319 -28.14 -11.72 -0.71
N ARG A 320 -28.35 -10.48 -1.17
CA ARG A 320 -28.46 -10.13 -2.59
C ARG A 320 -27.11 -10.08 -3.33
N HIS A 321 -26.06 -10.04 -2.56
CA HIS A 321 -24.66 -9.96 -3.00
C HIS A 321 -23.86 -11.07 -2.32
#